data_a566e7040d9f81787e62a39b8e3fe191
#
_entry.id   a566e7040d9f81787e62a39b8e3fe191
#
_cell.length_a   1.000
_cell.length_b   1.000
_cell.length_c   1.000
_cell.angle_alpha   90.00
_cell.angle_beta   90.00
_cell.angle_gamma   90.00
#
_symmetry.space_group_name_H-M   'P 1'
#
loop_
_entity.id
_entity.type
_entity.pdbx_description
1 polymer ?
#
loop_
_entity_poly.entity_id
_entity_poly.type
_entity_poly.pdbx_seq_one_letter_code
_entity_poly.pdbx_strand_id
1 'polypeptide(L)'
;MQLEFFGGAGEVTGSCHILTVAGRRVLLDCGMIQGGPSPDERNRADFPFDASRVDAVILSHAHIDHCGRLPLLRKRGFRGPIYANPACRDLMRILLADSANMQERDAERDNRKRQKSGARGVVEPLFTLEDALDVLQQVRTVRYGDVADVLPGVELTFRDAGHILGSASVWLTLREGALVRRVTFSGDLGQYDSPILRDPEPGPAADLVLMESTYGDRLHRDRAATLEEFGGLLREARRDGGNVLIPAFAVGRSQELLYELATHYDAWRLGDWQVFLDSPMAIEASAVYWRHAELFDEEARQWVARERALPSLPNLRLCRTPDESMAINRMPHGAIVIAGSGMCTGGRIVHHLKHNLARPECDVVFSGFQAQGTLGRAIVDGREHVRIHGSPVKVAARVHTLGGFSAHGDQADLLRWHAGIPGRPPVWLVHGEAEAAAGLRDALRRDGVRAEVAAPRTVLDLGSAL
;
A
#
# COMPACT_ATOMS: atom_id res chain seq x y z
N MET A 1 -22.80 20.97 -5.10
CA MET A 1 -21.85 19.88 -4.69
C MET A 1 -20.67 19.91 -5.62
N GLN A 2 -19.44 19.77 -5.10
CA GLN A 2 -18.21 19.84 -5.91
C GLN A 2 -17.22 18.77 -5.45
N LEU A 3 -16.43 18.24 -6.38
CA LEU A 3 -15.32 17.35 -6.12
C LEU A 3 -14.05 17.96 -6.73
N GLU A 4 -13.00 18.11 -5.93
CA GLU A 4 -11.71 18.68 -6.34
C GLU A 4 -10.57 17.69 -6.09
N PHE A 5 -9.67 17.54 -7.09
CA PHE A 5 -8.53 16.61 -7.04
C PHE A 5 -7.25 17.36 -6.64
N PHE A 6 -6.51 16.85 -5.64
CA PHE A 6 -5.26 17.46 -5.19
C PHE A 6 -4.04 16.57 -5.35
N GLY A 7 -4.13 15.31 -4.95
CA GLY A 7 -3.05 14.34 -5.07
C GLY A 7 -3.57 12.99 -5.55
N GLY A 8 -2.68 12.10 -6.03
CA GLY A 8 -3.11 10.89 -6.72
C GLY A 8 -3.83 11.20 -8.05
N ALA A 9 -3.62 12.37 -8.64
CA ALA A 9 -4.17 12.78 -9.92
C ALA A 9 -3.02 12.96 -10.92
N GLY A 10 -2.87 12.01 -11.87
CA GLY A 10 -1.71 11.94 -12.76
C GLY A 10 -0.43 11.41 -12.09
N GLU A 11 -0.52 10.90 -10.88
CA GLU A 11 0.55 10.25 -10.12
C GLU A 11 -0.05 9.15 -9.22
N VAL A 12 0.77 8.18 -8.82
CA VAL A 12 0.33 7.02 -8.03
C VAL A 12 0.22 7.34 -6.54
N THR A 13 0.92 8.34 -6.00
CA THR A 13 1.01 8.56 -4.56
C THR A 13 0.39 9.87 -4.10
N GLY A 14 0.14 9.99 -2.79
CA GLY A 14 -0.39 11.20 -2.18
C GLY A 14 -1.88 11.40 -2.37
N SER A 15 -2.67 10.32 -2.43
CA SER A 15 -4.12 10.35 -2.62
C SER A 15 -4.80 11.37 -1.71
N CYS A 16 -5.52 12.33 -2.33
CA CYS A 16 -6.12 13.44 -1.59
C CYS A 16 -7.15 14.15 -2.47
N HIS A 17 -8.45 14.04 -2.14
CA HIS A 17 -9.53 14.65 -2.89
C HIS A 17 -10.52 15.31 -1.94
N ILE A 18 -11.06 16.47 -2.29
CA ILE A 18 -12.07 17.17 -1.46
C ILE A 18 -13.44 17.11 -2.13
N LEU A 19 -14.40 16.61 -1.36
CA LEU A 19 -15.80 16.66 -1.66
C LEU A 19 -16.45 17.81 -0.87
N THR A 20 -17.14 18.72 -1.55
CA THR A 20 -17.90 19.81 -0.92
C THR A 20 -19.40 19.58 -1.12
N VAL A 21 -20.14 19.47 -0.02
CA VAL A 21 -21.61 19.25 0.00
C VAL A 21 -22.24 20.25 0.98
N ALA A 22 -23.14 21.05 0.52
CA ALA A 22 -23.82 22.07 1.34
C ALA A 22 -22.84 22.96 2.15
N GLY A 23 -21.72 23.31 1.55
CA GLY A 23 -20.66 24.11 2.18
C GLY A 23 -19.75 23.37 3.16
N ARG A 24 -20.00 22.09 3.42
CA ARG A 24 -19.18 21.19 4.25
C ARG A 24 -18.13 20.48 3.39
N ARG A 25 -16.95 20.25 3.96
CA ARG A 25 -15.82 19.64 3.26
C ARG A 25 -15.46 18.29 3.83
N VAL A 26 -15.49 17.27 3.00
CA VAL A 26 -15.03 15.90 3.32
C VAL A 26 -13.82 15.61 2.48
N LEU A 27 -12.73 15.19 3.14
CA LEU A 27 -11.51 14.74 2.47
C LEU A 27 -11.59 13.24 2.23
N LEU A 28 -11.34 12.79 1.01
CA LEU A 28 -11.13 11.39 0.65
C LEU A 28 -9.64 11.15 0.60
N ASP A 29 -9.11 10.38 1.54
CA ASP A 29 -7.70 10.14 1.83
C ASP A 29 -6.89 11.41 2.15
N CYS A 30 -5.71 11.23 2.74
CA CYS A 30 -4.73 12.29 3.03
C CYS A 30 -3.33 11.69 3.00
N GLY A 31 -2.89 11.33 1.81
CA GLY A 31 -1.71 10.53 1.58
C GLY A 31 -0.41 11.30 1.53
N MET A 32 0.67 10.60 1.82
CA MET A 32 2.04 11.08 1.65
C MET A 32 2.51 10.84 0.22
N ILE A 33 3.19 11.82 -0.34
CA ILE A 33 3.82 11.70 -1.65
C ILE A 33 5.09 10.86 -1.50
N GLN A 34 5.22 9.83 -2.32
CA GLN A 34 6.37 8.93 -2.34
C GLN A 34 6.95 8.87 -3.75
N GLY A 35 8.29 8.93 -3.84
CA GLY A 35 8.97 8.97 -5.14
C GLY A 35 8.82 10.29 -5.89
N GLY A 36 9.30 10.33 -7.14
CA GLY A 36 9.33 11.54 -7.94
C GLY A 36 10.34 12.60 -7.44
N PRO A 37 10.31 13.81 -8.01
CA PRO A 37 11.20 14.90 -7.60
C PRO A 37 10.77 15.50 -6.24
N SER A 38 11.75 15.73 -5.36
CA SER A 38 11.60 16.43 -4.07
C SER A 38 10.39 15.99 -3.22
N PRO A 39 10.19 14.67 -2.94
CA PRO A 39 9.01 14.21 -2.20
C PRO A 39 8.94 14.83 -0.80
N ASP A 40 10.07 15.03 -0.12
CA ASP A 40 10.13 15.64 1.21
C ASP A 40 9.65 17.09 1.22
N GLU A 41 10.05 17.89 0.23
CA GLU A 41 9.61 19.27 0.08
C GLU A 41 8.10 19.34 -0.21
N ARG A 42 7.61 18.49 -1.09
CA ARG A 42 6.19 18.39 -1.43
C ARG A 42 5.35 17.97 -0.22
N ASN A 43 5.81 17.04 0.60
CA ASN A 43 5.12 16.63 1.82
C ASN A 43 5.12 17.71 2.90
N ARG A 44 6.18 18.55 2.98
CA ARG A 44 6.29 19.66 3.93
C ARG A 44 5.51 20.88 3.51
N ALA A 45 5.23 21.04 2.21
CA ALA A 45 4.46 22.14 1.69
C ALA A 45 3.07 22.22 2.35
N ASP A 46 2.54 23.44 2.46
CA ASP A 46 1.19 23.64 2.95
C ASP A 46 0.17 22.90 2.06
N PHE A 47 -0.92 22.44 2.68
CA PHE A 47 -2.02 21.91 1.90
C PHE A 47 -2.56 23.00 0.96
N PRO A 48 -2.98 22.65 -0.26
CA PRO A 48 -3.55 23.63 -1.19
C PRO A 48 -4.95 24.12 -0.76
N PHE A 49 -5.37 23.75 0.44
CA PHE A 49 -6.63 24.11 1.08
C PHE A 49 -6.39 24.39 2.58
N ASP A 50 -7.33 25.07 3.22
CA ASP A 50 -7.31 25.30 4.65
C ASP A 50 -7.74 24.03 5.41
N ALA A 51 -6.77 23.38 6.10
CA ALA A 51 -6.99 22.17 6.87
C ALA A 51 -8.01 22.36 8.01
N SER A 52 -8.09 23.55 8.60
CA SER A 52 -9.05 23.85 9.69
C SER A 52 -10.51 23.87 9.21
N ARG A 53 -10.74 23.97 7.89
CA ARG A 53 -12.05 23.98 7.25
C ARG A 53 -12.47 22.61 6.71
N VAL A 54 -11.70 21.56 6.94
CA VAL A 54 -12.08 20.18 6.64
C VAL A 54 -12.95 19.68 7.79
N ASP A 55 -14.19 19.28 7.50
CA ASP A 55 -15.16 18.84 8.50
C ASP A 55 -14.98 17.35 8.86
N ALA A 56 -14.58 16.52 7.91
CA ALA A 56 -14.34 15.08 8.12
C ALA A 56 -13.33 14.52 7.11
N VAL A 57 -12.72 13.39 7.42
CA VAL A 57 -11.92 12.57 6.50
C VAL A 57 -12.56 11.20 6.37
N ILE A 58 -12.57 10.64 5.17
CA ILE A 58 -12.91 9.24 4.90
C ILE A 58 -11.68 8.59 4.33
N LEU A 59 -11.18 7.56 5.00
CA LEU A 59 -9.95 6.87 4.64
C LEU A 59 -10.28 5.53 3.98
N SER A 60 -9.76 5.33 2.77
CA SER A 60 -9.94 4.10 2.02
C SER A 60 -9.14 2.94 2.65
N HIS A 61 -7.85 3.15 2.92
CA HIS A 61 -6.99 2.13 3.52
C HIS A 61 -5.74 2.75 4.20
N ALA A 62 -4.92 1.89 4.81
CA ALA A 62 -3.86 2.33 5.72
C ALA A 62 -2.50 2.59 5.06
N HIS A 63 -2.31 2.39 3.74
CA HIS A 63 -1.02 2.70 3.11
C HIS A 63 -0.66 4.18 3.30
N ILE A 64 0.63 4.45 3.39
CA ILE A 64 1.17 5.79 3.71
C ILE A 64 0.81 6.83 2.65
N ASP A 65 0.68 6.45 1.41
CA ASP A 65 0.23 7.31 0.31
C ASP A 65 -1.28 7.59 0.32
N HIS A 66 -2.03 7.02 1.28
CA HIS A 66 -3.44 7.32 1.56
C HIS A 66 -3.67 7.93 2.95
N CYS A 67 -2.86 7.59 3.97
CA CYS A 67 -3.04 8.07 5.33
C CYS A 67 -1.88 8.92 5.90
N GLY A 68 -0.73 8.93 5.22
CA GLY A 68 0.54 9.38 5.79
C GLY A 68 0.62 10.87 6.15
N ARG A 69 -0.25 11.73 5.62
CA ARG A 69 -0.31 13.16 5.97
C ARG A 69 -1.44 13.50 6.96
N LEU A 70 -2.16 12.53 7.47
CA LEU A 70 -3.19 12.75 8.50
C LEU A 70 -2.64 13.43 9.77
N PRO A 71 -1.46 13.02 10.32
CA PRO A 71 -0.88 13.74 11.47
C PRO A 71 -0.55 15.20 11.14
N LEU A 72 -0.03 15.47 9.94
CA LEU A 72 0.23 16.83 9.48
C LEU A 72 -1.08 17.62 9.30
N LEU A 73 -2.13 17.00 8.75
CA LEU A 73 -3.44 17.65 8.60
C LEU A 73 -3.98 18.10 9.98
N ARG A 74 -3.88 17.24 10.99
CA ARG A 74 -4.24 17.59 12.38
C ARG A 74 -3.36 18.72 12.92
N LYS A 75 -2.06 18.67 12.70
CA LYS A 75 -1.10 19.72 13.10
C LYS A 75 -1.44 21.07 12.46
N ARG A 76 -1.98 21.07 11.24
CA ARG A 76 -2.43 22.25 10.47
C ARG A 76 -3.87 22.69 10.79
N GLY A 77 -4.51 22.12 11.83
CA GLY A 77 -5.77 22.62 12.38
C GLY A 77 -7.00 21.75 12.17
N PHE A 78 -6.90 20.61 11.46
CA PHE A 78 -8.03 19.67 11.37
C PHE A 78 -8.41 19.12 12.74
N ARG A 79 -9.72 19.09 13.04
CA ARG A 79 -10.26 18.57 14.31
C ARG A 79 -11.45 17.63 14.14
N GLY A 80 -11.87 17.39 12.90
CA GLY A 80 -13.00 16.54 12.57
C GLY A 80 -12.75 15.04 12.81
N PRO A 81 -13.78 14.20 12.64
CA PRO A 81 -13.63 12.74 12.67
C PRO A 81 -12.95 12.21 11.40
N ILE A 82 -12.30 11.05 11.55
CA ILE A 82 -11.73 10.26 10.46
C ILE A 82 -12.49 8.93 10.44
N TYR A 83 -13.16 8.63 9.34
CA TYR A 83 -13.88 7.37 9.17
C TYR A 83 -13.01 6.34 8.46
N ALA A 84 -12.88 5.13 9.02
CA ALA A 84 -12.06 4.05 8.48
C ALA A 84 -12.63 2.68 8.89
N ASN A 85 -12.24 1.61 8.17
CA ASN A 85 -12.51 0.25 8.60
C ASN A 85 -11.74 -0.05 9.91
N PRO A 86 -12.26 -0.89 10.84
CA PRO A 86 -11.55 -1.27 12.06
C PRO A 86 -10.13 -1.80 11.83
N ALA A 87 -9.93 -2.69 10.86
CA ALA A 87 -8.62 -3.22 10.54
C ALA A 87 -7.69 -2.16 9.93
N CYS A 88 -8.23 -1.28 9.08
CA CYS A 88 -7.50 -0.12 8.57
C CYS A 88 -6.96 0.76 9.71
N ARG A 89 -7.78 1.07 10.73
CA ARG A 89 -7.36 1.83 11.93
C ARG A 89 -6.20 1.15 12.65
N ASP A 90 -6.26 -0.17 12.83
CA ASP A 90 -5.22 -0.93 13.55
C ASP A 90 -3.90 -0.96 12.77
N LEU A 91 -3.95 -1.10 11.44
CA LEU A 91 -2.79 -1.01 10.54
C LEU A 91 -2.23 0.42 10.48
N MET A 92 -3.11 1.43 10.37
CA MET A 92 -2.72 2.84 10.34
C MET A 92 -1.89 3.21 11.59
N ARG A 93 -2.23 2.67 12.77
CA ARG A 93 -1.46 2.88 14.00
C ARG A 93 -0.01 2.43 13.85
N ILE A 94 0.21 1.28 13.24
CA ILE A 94 1.56 0.72 13.03
C ILE A 94 2.33 1.57 12.02
N LEU A 95 1.71 1.86 10.89
CA LEU A 95 2.35 2.56 9.77
C LEU A 95 2.68 4.01 10.11
N LEU A 96 1.77 4.74 10.75
CA LEU A 96 2.02 6.13 11.15
C LEU A 96 3.06 6.22 12.28
N ALA A 97 3.06 5.28 13.22
CA ALA A 97 4.09 5.25 14.27
C ALA A 97 5.48 4.96 13.70
N ASP A 98 5.61 4.02 12.76
CA ASP A 98 6.89 3.73 12.10
C ASP A 98 7.35 4.93 11.26
N SER A 99 6.46 5.54 10.49
CA SER A 99 6.73 6.75 9.71
C SER A 99 7.22 7.90 10.59
N ALA A 100 6.57 8.14 11.75
CA ALA A 100 6.99 9.15 12.70
C ALA A 100 8.39 8.88 13.25
N ASN A 101 8.63 7.66 13.72
CA ASN A 101 9.95 7.24 14.24
C ASN A 101 11.07 7.40 13.17
N MET A 102 10.79 7.09 11.91
CA MET A 102 11.76 7.30 10.83
C MET A 102 12.06 8.78 10.64
N GLN A 103 11.04 9.63 10.59
CA GLN A 103 11.19 11.08 10.41
C GLN A 103 11.91 11.75 11.57
N GLU A 104 11.64 11.36 12.82
CA GLU A 104 12.35 11.85 14.00
C GLU A 104 13.83 11.50 13.95
N ARG A 105 14.18 10.24 13.61
CA ARG A 105 15.58 9.80 13.45
C ARG A 105 16.30 10.53 12.31
N ASP A 106 15.63 10.76 11.20
CA ASP A 106 16.19 11.48 10.06
C ASP A 106 16.43 12.95 10.41
N ALA A 107 15.50 13.61 11.08
CA ALA A 107 15.65 14.96 11.58
C ALA A 107 16.83 15.06 12.58
N GLU A 108 16.95 14.13 13.52
CA GLU A 108 18.08 14.08 14.45
C GLU A 108 19.42 13.88 13.75
N ARG A 109 19.47 12.98 12.75
CA ARG A 109 20.67 12.72 11.96
C ARG A 109 21.11 13.98 11.21
N ASP A 110 20.17 14.67 10.58
CA ASP A 110 20.44 15.87 9.82
C ASP A 110 20.82 17.03 10.73
N ASN A 111 20.21 17.18 11.89
CA ASN A 111 20.60 18.17 12.90
C ASN A 111 22.02 17.93 13.41
N ARG A 112 22.41 16.68 13.65
CA ARG A 112 23.80 16.33 14.01
C ARG A 112 24.80 16.71 12.92
N LYS A 113 24.47 16.50 11.63
CA LYS A 113 25.31 16.93 10.49
C LYS A 113 25.42 18.45 10.42
N ARG A 114 24.29 19.16 10.55
CA ARG A 114 24.24 20.64 10.54
C ARG A 114 25.08 21.24 11.66
N GLN A 115 24.97 20.70 12.88
CA GLN A 115 25.79 21.12 14.01
C GLN A 115 27.30 20.97 13.72
N LYS A 116 27.70 19.83 13.15
CA LYS A 116 29.12 19.60 12.78
C LYS A 116 29.61 20.53 11.68
N SER A 117 28.74 20.97 10.76
CA SER A 117 29.10 21.90 9.67
C SER A 117 28.94 23.37 10.04
N GLY A 118 28.49 23.69 11.27
CA GLY A 118 28.23 25.08 11.69
C GLY A 118 26.99 25.71 11.07
N ALA A 119 26.16 24.95 10.39
CA ALA A 119 24.91 25.44 9.78
C ALA A 119 23.87 25.81 10.86
N ARG A 120 23.20 26.94 10.68
CA ARG A 120 22.16 27.43 11.60
C ARG A 120 20.80 26.81 11.27
N GLY A 121 19.91 26.76 12.27
CA GLY A 121 18.55 26.25 12.20
C GLY A 121 18.43 24.74 12.50
N VAL A 122 17.24 24.33 12.92
CA VAL A 122 16.89 22.96 13.27
C VAL A 122 15.94 22.42 12.21
N VAL A 123 16.15 21.19 11.79
CA VAL A 123 15.23 20.41 10.95
C VAL A 123 14.23 19.74 11.88
N GLU A 124 12.95 20.05 11.72
CA GLU A 124 11.89 19.36 12.44
C GLU A 124 11.35 18.18 11.61
N PRO A 125 10.91 17.08 12.25
CA PRO A 125 10.17 16.04 11.56
C PRO A 125 8.85 16.62 11.01
N LEU A 126 8.32 16.02 9.97
CA LEU A 126 7.01 16.41 9.41
C LEU A 126 5.92 16.31 10.49
N PHE A 127 5.97 15.22 11.23
CA PHE A 127 5.17 14.97 12.43
C PHE A 127 5.93 14.03 13.39
N THR A 128 5.56 14.06 14.66
CA THR A 128 6.13 13.24 15.74
C THR A 128 5.30 12.00 15.98
N LEU A 129 5.82 11.08 16.81
CA LEU A 129 5.05 9.93 17.30
C LEU A 129 3.79 10.37 18.08
N GLU A 130 3.87 11.45 18.84
CA GLU A 130 2.72 12.03 19.54
C GLU A 130 1.66 12.50 18.56
N ASP A 131 2.03 13.25 17.51
CA ASP A 131 1.11 13.68 16.45
C ASP A 131 0.41 12.47 15.78
N ALA A 132 1.16 11.38 15.53
CA ALA A 132 0.65 10.15 14.94
C ALA A 132 -0.36 9.42 15.87
N LEU A 133 -0.07 9.36 17.17
CA LEU A 133 -0.97 8.74 18.14
C LEU A 133 -2.23 9.58 18.40
N ASP A 134 -2.09 10.87 18.39
CA ASP A 134 -3.18 11.82 18.56
C ASP A 134 -4.22 11.73 17.45
N VAL A 135 -3.78 11.58 16.18
CA VAL A 135 -4.72 11.46 15.07
C VAL A 135 -5.58 10.20 15.14
N LEU A 136 -5.08 9.14 15.77
CA LEU A 136 -5.83 7.90 15.96
C LEU A 136 -7.04 8.07 16.88
N GLN A 137 -7.03 9.06 17.78
CA GLN A 137 -8.16 9.35 18.68
C GLN A 137 -9.35 9.97 17.93
N GLN A 138 -9.11 10.52 16.73
CA GLN A 138 -10.17 11.06 15.87
C GLN A 138 -10.85 9.99 15.00
N VAL A 139 -10.30 8.75 14.97
CA VAL A 139 -10.81 7.69 14.10
C VAL A 139 -12.11 7.09 14.66
N ARG A 140 -13.13 7.10 13.82
CA ARG A 140 -14.41 6.41 13.98
C ARG A 140 -14.45 5.24 13.02
N THR A 141 -14.64 4.04 13.56
CA THR A 141 -14.65 2.83 12.74
C THR A 141 -16.04 2.54 12.19
N VAL A 142 -16.08 2.17 10.89
CA VAL A 142 -17.27 1.72 10.18
C VAL A 142 -16.95 0.38 9.53
N ARG A 143 -17.77 -0.65 9.76
CA ARG A 143 -17.59 -1.97 9.15
C ARG A 143 -18.10 -1.99 7.73
N TYR A 144 -17.67 -2.97 6.93
CA TYR A 144 -18.22 -3.17 5.61
C TYR A 144 -19.74 -3.40 5.68
N GLY A 145 -20.47 -2.72 4.81
CA GLY A 145 -21.94 -2.80 4.73
C GLY A 145 -22.68 -1.92 5.73
N ASP A 146 -22.04 -1.46 6.81
CA ASP A 146 -22.67 -0.52 7.74
C ASP A 146 -22.83 0.86 7.09
N VAL A 147 -23.93 1.53 7.41
CA VAL A 147 -24.21 2.90 6.96
C VAL A 147 -23.84 3.88 8.07
N ALA A 148 -23.09 4.91 7.73
CA ALA A 148 -22.69 5.95 8.68
C ALA A 148 -23.01 7.35 8.14
N ASP A 149 -23.66 8.16 8.97
CA ASP A 149 -23.82 9.61 8.73
C ASP A 149 -22.49 10.32 9.05
N VAL A 150 -21.76 10.73 8.02
CA VAL A 150 -20.48 11.44 8.17
C VAL A 150 -20.73 12.88 8.58
N LEU A 151 -21.61 13.57 7.85
CA LEU A 151 -22.06 14.94 8.01
C LEU A 151 -23.50 15.06 7.53
N PRO A 152 -24.24 16.10 7.90
CA PRO A 152 -25.54 16.37 7.32
C PRO A 152 -25.48 16.36 5.78
N GLY A 153 -26.20 15.43 5.17
CA GLY A 153 -26.21 15.23 3.71
C GLY A 153 -25.09 14.36 3.15
N VAL A 154 -24.26 13.74 3.97
CA VAL A 154 -23.20 12.81 3.54
C VAL A 154 -23.31 11.50 4.28
N GLU A 155 -23.80 10.47 3.61
CA GLU A 155 -23.94 9.10 4.08
C GLU A 155 -22.85 8.24 3.46
N LEU A 156 -22.19 7.41 4.27
CA LEU A 156 -21.05 6.56 3.90
C LEU A 156 -21.41 5.08 4.09
N THR A 157 -20.98 4.26 3.13
CA THR A 157 -20.88 2.81 3.28
C THR A 157 -19.51 2.36 2.73
N PHE A 158 -18.79 1.53 3.48
CA PHE A 158 -17.59 0.85 3.01
C PHE A 158 -17.92 -0.52 2.44
N ARG A 159 -17.21 -0.89 1.35
CA ARG A 159 -17.20 -2.25 0.79
C ARG A 159 -15.75 -2.72 0.67
N ASP A 160 -15.56 -4.04 0.70
CA ASP A 160 -14.22 -4.61 0.62
C ASP A 160 -13.58 -4.27 -0.73
N ALA A 161 -12.40 -3.71 -0.70
CA ALA A 161 -11.62 -3.38 -1.89
C ALA A 161 -10.60 -4.47 -2.24
N GLY A 162 -10.40 -5.48 -1.41
CA GLY A 162 -9.53 -6.64 -1.66
C GLY A 162 -8.03 -6.34 -1.76
N HIS A 163 -7.58 -5.10 -1.47
CA HIS A 163 -6.20 -4.67 -1.69
C HIS A 163 -5.26 -5.00 -0.53
N ILE A 164 -5.59 -4.54 0.66
CA ILE A 164 -4.97 -4.94 1.93
C ILE A 164 -6.05 -5.13 2.99
N LEU A 165 -5.70 -5.72 4.12
CA LEU A 165 -6.66 -5.94 5.19
C LEU A 165 -7.35 -4.64 5.62
N GLY A 166 -8.67 -4.61 5.54
CA GLY A 166 -9.48 -3.43 5.89
C GLY A 166 -9.46 -2.32 4.83
N SER A 167 -8.94 -2.57 3.63
CA SER A 167 -9.08 -1.65 2.50
C SER A 167 -10.52 -1.57 2.04
N ALA A 168 -10.99 -0.38 1.70
CA ALA A 168 -12.38 -0.13 1.37
C ALA A 168 -12.56 0.71 0.11
N SER A 169 -13.47 0.30 -0.75
CA SER A 169 -14.14 1.22 -1.65
C SER A 169 -15.18 2.03 -0.86
N VAL A 170 -15.23 3.33 -1.13
CA VAL A 170 -16.02 4.33 -0.41
C VAL A 170 -17.27 4.66 -1.21
N TRP A 171 -18.43 4.34 -0.70
CA TRP A 171 -19.73 4.56 -1.33
C TRP A 171 -20.46 5.68 -0.60
N LEU A 172 -20.76 6.77 -1.31
CA LEU A 172 -21.33 7.99 -0.74
C LEU A 172 -22.70 8.28 -1.34
N THR A 173 -23.66 8.55 -0.47
CA THR A 173 -24.91 9.20 -0.86
C THR A 173 -24.87 10.65 -0.39
N LEU A 174 -24.89 11.59 -1.32
CA LEU A 174 -24.76 13.02 -1.11
C LEU A 174 -26.11 13.71 -1.33
N ARG A 175 -26.52 14.58 -0.39
CA ARG A 175 -27.81 15.29 -0.45
C ARG A 175 -27.58 16.77 -0.23
N GLU A 176 -28.07 17.59 -1.16
CA GLU A 176 -28.04 19.06 -1.06
C GLU A 176 -29.39 19.61 -1.58
N GLY A 177 -30.30 19.99 -0.68
CA GLY A 177 -31.67 20.29 -1.01
C GLY A 177 -32.38 19.10 -1.62
N ALA A 178 -32.94 19.26 -2.83
CA ALA A 178 -33.58 18.17 -3.58
C ALA A 178 -32.60 17.34 -4.41
N LEU A 179 -31.36 17.77 -4.54
CA LEU A 179 -30.34 17.07 -5.31
C LEU A 179 -29.78 15.90 -4.52
N VAL A 180 -29.77 14.71 -5.12
CA VAL A 180 -29.11 13.50 -4.58
C VAL A 180 -28.08 13.03 -5.59
N ARG A 181 -26.87 12.70 -5.13
CA ARG A 181 -25.81 12.09 -5.93
C ARG A 181 -25.19 10.91 -5.19
N ARG A 182 -24.86 9.87 -5.95
CA ARG A 182 -24.12 8.70 -5.47
C ARG A 182 -22.75 8.73 -6.10
N VAL A 183 -21.72 8.83 -5.27
CA VAL A 183 -20.32 8.89 -5.70
C VAL A 183 -19.58 7.72 -5.08
N THR A 184 -18.81 7.02 -5.90
CA THR A 184 -17.94 5.94 -5.44
C THR A 184 -16.48 6.35 -5.62
N PHE A 185 -15.67 6.14 -4.57
CA PHE A 185 -14.22 6.20 -4.66
C PHE A 185 -13.68 4.81 -4.40
N SER A 186 -12.95 4.25 -5.37
CA SER A 186 -12.46 2.87 -5.27
C SER A 186 -11.47 2.67 -4.13
N GLY A 187 -10.74 3.73 -3.71
CA GLY A 187 -9.47 3.53 -3.07
C GLY A 187 -8.58 2.71 -4.00
N ASP A 188 -7.72 1.87 -3.44
CA ASP A 188 -6.95 0.88 -4.20
C ASP A 188 -7.69 -0.45 -4.22
N LEU A 189 -7.78 -1.06 -5.39
CA LEU A 189 -8.49 -2.32 -5.63
C LEU A 189 -7.49 -3.47 -5.71
N GLY A 190 -7.81 -4.59 -5.05
CA GLY A 190 -7.02 -5.80 -5.12
C GLY A 190 -7.26 -6.61 -6.40
N GLN A 191 -6.41 -7.63 -6.60
CA GLN A 191 -6.64 -8.66 -7.61
C GLN A 191 -7.80 -9.57 -7.16
N TYR A 192 -8.59 -10.01 -8.12
CA TYR A 192 -9.52 -11.11 -7.88
C TYR A 192 -8.76 -12.43 -7.66
N ASP A 193 -9.37 -13.32 -6.92
CA ASP A 193 -8.81 -14.64 -6.59
C ASP A 193 -7.43 -14.59 -5.85
N SER A 194 -7.14 -13.46 -5.19
CA SER A 194 -5.95 -13.34 -4.31
C SER A 194 -6.18 -14.05 -2.98
N PRO A 195 -5.17 -14.73 -2.40
CA PRO A 195 -5.36 -15.44 -1.14
C PRO A 195 -5.51 -14.49 0.06
N ILE A 196 -6.10 -14.99 1.12
CA ILE A 196 -6.33 -14.34 2.42
C ILE A 196 -7.47 -13.32 2.35
N LEU A 197 -7.49 -12.43 1.39
CA LEU A 197 -8.47 -11.35 1.31
C LEU A 197 -9.63 -11.72 0.38
N ARG A 198 -10.78 -11.11 0.63
CA ARG A 198 -11.92 -11.25 -0.26
C ARG A 198 -11.69 -10.49 -1.55
N ASP A 199 -12.36 -10.91 -2.60
CA ASP A 199 -12.41 -10.19 -3.86
C ASP A 199 -12.95 -8.76 -3.68
N PRO A 200 -12.49 -7.80 -4.50
CA PRO A 200 -13.08 -6.46 -4.56
C PRO A 200 -14.57 -6.53 -4.80
N GLU A 201 -15.36 -5.97 -3.88
CA GLU A 201 -16.82 -5.99 -3.98
C GLU A 201 -17.33 -4.81 -4.81
N PRO A 202 -17.96 -5.03 -5.98
CA PRO A 202 -18.67 -3.95 -6.67
C PRO A 202 -19.93 -3.58 -5.88
N GLY A 203 -20.26 -2.31 -5.85
CA GLY A 203 -21.37 -1.82 -5.04
C GLY A 203 -22.65 -1.53 -5.84
N PRO A 204 -23.59 -0.78 -5.24
CA PRO A 204 -24.83 -0.39 -5.88
C PRO A 204 -24.61 0.60 -7.03
N ALA A 205 -25.68 1.00 -7.73
CA ALA A 205 -25.60 2.01 -8.78
C ALA A 205 -25.02 3.34 -8.25
N ALA A 206 -24.14 3.97 -9.02
CA ALA A 206 -23.54 5.26 -8.76
C ALA A 206 -23.77 6.23 -9.91
N ASP A 207 -23.68 7.53 -9.64
CA ASP A 207 -23.71 8.59 -10.66
C ASP A 207 -22.31 8.92 -11.17
N LEU A 208 -21.28 8.63 -10.36
CA LEU A 208 -19.86 8.88 -10.66
C LEU A 208 -18.98 7.90 -9.91
N VAL A 209 -17.91 7.45 -10.56
CA VAL A 209 -16.84 6.64 -9.95
C VAL A 209 -15.50 7.37 -10.06
N LEU A 210 -14.79 7.48 -8.94
CA LEU A 210 -13.35 7.75 -8.90
C LEU A 210 -12.67 6.39 -8.80
N MET A 211 -11.84 6.04 -9.77
CA MET A 211 -11.22 4.71 -9.81
C MET A 211 -9.72 4.81 -9.95
N GLU A 212 -9.00 3.98 -9.19
CA GLU A 212 -7.55 3.83 -9.35
C GLU A 212 -7.18 3.38 -10.75
N SER A 213 -5.93 3.58 -11.13
CA SER A 213 -5.41 3.20 -12.45
C SER A 213 -3.94 2.76 -12.42
N THR A 214 -3.50 2.21 -11.29
CA THR A 214 -2.08 1.84 -11.06
C THR A 214 -1.55 0.89 -12.13
N TYR A 215 -2.31 -0.15 -12.47
CA TYR A 215 -1.97 -1.10 -13.55
C TYR A 215 -2.98 -1.04 -14.69
N GLY A 216 -3.45 0.15 -15.00
CA GLY A 216 -4.48 0.37 -16.02
C GLY A 216 -4.07 0.08 -17.46
N ASP A 217 -2.80 -0.19 -17.74
CA ASP A 217 -2.24 -0.42 -19.07
C ASP A 217 -1.77 -1.87 -19.32
N ARG A 218 -1.88 -2.76 -18.33
CA ARG A 218 -1.31 -4.11 -18.42
C ARG A 218 -2.09 -5.15 -17.64
N LEU A 219 -1.80 -6.42 -17.97
CA LEU A 219 -2.29 -7.58 -17.24
C LEU A 219 -1.16 -8.16 -16.37
N HIS A 220 -1.52 -8.74 -15.24
CA HIS A 220 -0.59 -9.51 -14.42
C HIS A 220 -0.30 -10.88 -15.05
N ARG A 221 0.81 -11.47 -14.64
CA ARG A 221 1.11 -12.86 -14.96
C ARG A 221 0.17 -13.78 -14.20
N ASP A 222 -0.15 -14.92 -14.82
CA ASP A 222 -0.95 -15.96 -14.19
C ASP A 222 -0.38 -16.35 -12.82
N ARG A 223 -1.25 -16.40 -11.80
CA ARG A 223 -0.86 -16.68 -10.43
C ARG A 223 -0.35 -18.10 -10.26
N ALA A 224 -1.00 -19.09 -10.83
CA ALA A 224 -0.59 -20.49 -10.69
C ALA A 224 0.78 -20.72 -11.32
N ALA A 225 1.03 -20.15 -12.50
CA ALA A 225 2.35 -20.20 -13.14
C ALA A 225 3.42 -19.48 -12.29
N THR A 226 3.06 -18.37 -11.63
CA THR A 226 3.98 -17.63 -10.73
C THR A 226 4.33 -18.43 -9.49
N LEU A 227 3.37 -19.15 -8.90
CA LEU A 227 3.59 -20.04 -7.75
C LEU A 227 4.47 -21.24 -8.12
N GLU A 228 4.25 -21.83 -9.30
CA GLU A 228 5.09 -22.92 -9.82
C GLU A 228 6.54 -22.46 -10.04
N GLU A 229 6.72 -21.26 -10.66
CA GLU A 229 8.02 -20.61 -10.84
C GLU A 229 8.72 -20.40 -9.49
N PHE A 230 7.99 -19.84 -8.51
CA PHE A 230 8.54 -19.60 -7.18
C PHE A 230 8.96 -20.88 -6.47
N GLY A 231 8.14 -21.91 -6.49
CA GLY A 231 8.50 -23.23 -5.94
C GLY A 231 9.69 -23.86 -6.65
N GLY A 232 9.78 -23.71 -7.98
CA GLY A 232 10.93 -24.13 -8.78
C GLY A 232 12.22 -23.44 -8.36
N LEU A 233 12.16 -22.11 -8.23
CA LEU A 233 13.26 -21.26 -7.76
C LEU A 233 13.77 -21.71 -6.38
N LEU A 234 12.88 -21.93 -5.41
CA LEU A 234 13.28 -22.36 -4.06
C LEU A 234 13.99 -23.72 -4.10
N ARG A 235 13.54 -24.66 -4.93
CA ARG A 235 14.21 -25.96 -5.13
C ARG A 235 15.60 -25.82 -5.74
N GLU A 236 15.78 -24.92 -6.73
CA GLU A 236 17.08 -24.65 -7.34
C GLU A 236 18.03 -23.96 -6.37
N ALA A 237 17.59 -22.90 -5.72
CA ALA A 237 18.38 -22.17 -4.72
C ALA A 237 18.86 -23.08 -3.59
N ARG A 238 18.04 -24.03 -3.16
CA ARG A 238 18.42 -25.03 -2.14
C ARG A 238 19.54 -25.95 -2.62
N ARG A 239 19.46 -26.39 -3.86
CA ARG A 239 20.49 -27.25 -4.48
C ARG A 239 21.82 -26.53 -4.66
N ASP A 240 21.77 -25.24 -5.03
CA ASP A 240 22.94 -24.42 -5.27
C ASP A 240 23.61 -23.91 -3.99
N GLY A 241 22.93 -24.06 -2.84
CA GLY A 241 23.48 -23.75 -1.52
C GLY A 241 23.58 -22.26 -1.22
N GLY A 242 22.63 -21.44 -1.71
CA GLY A 242 22.53 -20.02 -1.44
C GLY A 242 21.46 -19.65 -0.43
N ASN A 243 21.25 -18.34 -0.29
CA ASN A 243 20.15 -17.74 0.43
C ASN A 243 19.18 -17.07 -0.56
N VAL A 244 17.90 -17.01 -0.21
CA VAL A 244 16.86 -16.34 -0.97
C VAL A 244 16.43 -15.07 -0.24
N LEU A 245 16.60 -13.92 -0.86
CA LEU A 245 16.23 -12.62 -0.32
C LEU A 245 14.97 -12.11 -1.01
N ILE A 246 13.94 -11.78 -0.23
CA ILE A 246 12.65 -11.34 -0.74
C ILE A 246 12.32 -9.94 -0.18
N PRO A 247 12.62 -8.87 -0.94
CA PRO A 247 12.16 -7.54 -0.62
C PRO A 247 10.63 -7.51 -0.58
N ALA A 248 10.04 -7.13 0.56
CA ALA A 248 8.59 -7.13 0.72
C ALA A 248 8.10 -5.90 1.49
N PHE A 249 6.91 -5.40 1.12
CA PHE A 249 6.20 -4.44 1.94
C PHE A 249 5.72 -5.11 3.24
N ALA A 250 5.72 -4.36 4.31
CA ALA A 250 5.39 -4.87 5.64
C ALA A 250 3.91 -5.26 5.77
N VAL A 251 3.03 -4.60 5.02
CA VAL A 251 1.58 -4.85 5.00
C VAL A 251 1.18 -5.42 3.64
N GLY A 252 0.38 -6.45 3.64
CA GLY A 252 -0.11 -7.17 2.46
C GLY A 252 0.89 -8.22 1.99
N ARG A 253 1.97 -7.81 1.31
CA ARG A 253 2.94 -8.70 0.66
C ARG A 253 3.63 -9.68 1.62
N SER A 254 4.06 -9.22 2.78
CA SER A 254 4.71 -10.11 3.76
C SER A 254 3.77 -11.20 4.25
N GLN A 255 2.49 -10.88 4.47
CA GLN A 255 1.48 -11.83 4.93
C GLN A 255 1.14 -12.84 3.84
N GLU A 256 1.00 -12.40 2.60
CA GLU A 256 0.76 -13.26 1.44
C GLU A 256 1.92 -14.25 1.22
N LEU A 257 3.17 -13.78 1.26
CA LEU A 257 4.34 -14.65 1.15
C LEU A 257 4.38 -15.71 2.26
N LEU A 258 4.08 -15.32 3.51
CA LEU A 258 4.01 -16.27 4.61
C LEU A 258 2.89 -17.31 4.43
N TYR A 259 1.73 -16.89 3.92
CA TYR A 259 0.61 -17.77 3.62
C TYR A 259 0.99 -18.78 2.52
N GLU A 260 1.56 -18.33 1.41
CA GLU A 260 1.98 -19.20 0.31
C GLU A 260 3.08 -20.18 0.74
N LEU A 261 4.07 -19.72 1.52
CA LEU A 261 5.11 -20.61 2.06
C LEU A 261 4.51 -21.67 2.99
N ALA A 262 3.50 -21.33 3.78
CA ALA A 262 2.84 -22.30 4.67
C ALA A 262 1.97 -23.28 3.89
N THR A 263 1.17 -22.80 2.94
CA THR A 263 0.28 -23.63 2.11
C THR A 263 1.08 -24.64 1.27
N HIS A 264 2.25 -24.22 0.77
CA HIS A 264 3.10 -25.07 -0.08
C HIS A 264 4.29 -25.70 0.66
N TYR A 265 4.26 -25.77 2.01
CA TYR A 265 5.38 -26.17 2.84
C TYR A 265 6.04 -27.48 2.39
N ASP A 266 5.26 -28.53 2.21
CA ASP A 266 5.76 -29.85 1.79
C ASP A 266 6.11 -29.87 0.30
N ALA A 267 5.28 -29.27 -0.56
CA ALA A 267 5.47 -29.25 -2.01
C ALA A 267 6.75 -28.52 -2.42
N TRP A 268 7.11 -27.46 -1.71
CA TRP A 268 8.34 -26.69 -1.95
C TRP A 268 9.52 -27.14 -1.09
N ARG A 269 9.33 -28.19 -0.26
CA ARG A 269 10.36 -28.76 0.63
C ARG A 269 10.96 -27.73 1.59
N LEU A 270 10.10 -26.92 2.18
CA LEU A 270 10.53 -25.82 3.05
C LEU A 270 11.13 -26.27 4.37
N GLY A 271 10.95 -27.53 4.76
CA GLY A 271 11.63 -28.12 5.92
C GLY A 271 13.17 -28.07 5.85
N ASP A 272 13.72 -27.93 4.65
CA ASP A 272 15.17 -27.80 4.42
C ASP A 272 15.68 -26.34 4.59
N TRP A 273 14.79 -25.38 4.83
CA TRP A 273 15.09 -23.97 4.93
C TRP A 273 14.89 -23.44 6.35
N GLN A 274 15.54 -22.32 6.67
CA GLN A 274 15.16 -21.45 7.77
C GLN A 274 14.50 -20.18 7.18
N VAL A 275 13.22 -19.98 7.47
CA VAL A 275 12.48 -18.80 7.02
C VAL A 275 12.59 -17.68 8.06
N PHE A 276 12.88 -16.46 7.62
CA PHE A 276 12.97 -15.28 8.47
C PHE A 276 11.98 -14.22 8.00
N LEU A 277 11.15 -13.72 8.92
CA LEU A 277 10.47 -12.44 8.75
C LEU A 277 11.28 -11.38 9.51
N ASP A 278 12.10 -10.64 8.76
CA ASP A 278 13.02 -9.66 9.34
C ASP A 278 12.51 -8.23 9.15
N SER A 279 11.36 -7.96 9.75
CA SER A 279 10.72 -6.66 9.77
C SER A 279 9.80 -6.54 10.99
N PRO A 280 10.16 -5.74 12.02
CA PRO A 280 9.29 -5.50 13.17
C PRO A 280 7.89 -5.04 12.77
N MET A 281 7.78 -4.13 11.80
CA MET A 281 6.50 -3.65 11.29
C MET A 281 5.68 -4.79 10.64
N ALA A 282 6.29 -5.64 9.81
CA ALA A 282 5.60 -6.77 9.20
C ALA A 282 5.12 -7.79 10.24
N ILE A 283 5.89 -8.00 11.31
CA ILE A 283 5.51 -8.88 12.43
C ILE A 283 4.28 -8.32 13.16
N GLU A 284 4.25 -7.01 13.43
CA GLU A 284 3.09 -6.36 14.06
C GLU A 284 1.87 -6.34 13.14
N ALA A 285 2.07 -6.04 11.85
CA ALA A 285 1.01 -6.08 10.84
C ALA A 285 0.41 -7.49 10.71
N SER A 286 1.24 -8.54 10.73
CA SER A 286 0.75 -9.92 10.72
C SER A 286 -0.14 -10.21 11.93
N ALA A 287 0.21 -9.71 13.13
CA ALA A 287 -0.65 -9.86 14.31
C ALA A 287 -2.01 -9.14 14.15
N VAL A 288 -2.06 -8.02 13.42
CA VAL A 288 -3.32 -7.34 13.08
C VAL A 288 -4.13 -8.19 12.11
N TYR A 289 -3.52 -8.73 11.04
CA TYR A 289 -4.19 -9.61 10.09
C TYR A 289 -4.95 -10.73 10.82
N TRP A 290 -4.28 -11.47 11.69
CA TRP A 290 -4.90 -12.60 12.40
C TRP A 290 -5.96 -12.18 13.42
N ARG A 291 -5.92 -10.96 13.91
CA ARG A 291 -6.95 -10.43 14.80
C ARG A 291 -8.26 -10.13 14.08
N HIS A 292 -8.17 -9.84 12.78
CA HIS A 292 -9.30 -9.50 11.91
C HIS A 292 -9.58 -10.61 10.87
N ALA A 293 -9.43 -11.88 11.27
CA ALA A 293 -9.68 -13.02 10.39
C ALA A 293 -11.12 -13.09 9.85
N GLU A 294 -12.05 -12.36 10.44
CA GLU A 294 -13.42 -12.21 9.91
C GLU A 294 -13.47 -11.52 8.56
N LEU A 295 -12.41 -10.79 8.18
CA LEU A 295 -12.27 -10.12 6.88
C LEU A 295 -11.62 -11.02 5.82
N PHE A 296 -11.16 -12.21 6.18
CA PHE A 296 -10.53 -13.14 5.25
C PHE A 296 -11.55 -13.76 4.29
N ASP A 297 -11.05 -14.29 3.17
CA ASP A 297 -11.82 -15.16 2.30
C ASP A 297 -12.22 -16.46 3.01
N GLU A 298 -13.02 -17.29 2.37
CA GLU A 298 -13.53 -18.52 2.97
C GLU A 298 -12.41 -19.54 3.24
N GLU A 299 -11.44 -19.66 2.33
CA GLU A 299 -10.33 -20.63 2.44
C GLU A 299 -9.42 -20.27 3.61
N ALA A 300 -8.97 -19.03 3.70
CA ALA A 300 -8.12 -18.56 4.79
C ALA A 300 -8.85 -18.61 6.14
N ARG A 301 -10.15 -18.31 6.21
CA ARG A 301 -10.94 -18.45 7.44
C ARG A 301 -11.02 -19.89 7.91
N GLN A 302 -11.27 -20.85 7.01
CA GLN A 302 -11.31 -22.26 7.35
C GLN A 302 -9.95 -22.76 7.81
N TRP A 303 -8.89 -22.25 7.20
CA TRP A 303 -7.54 -22.56 7.57
C TRP A 303 -7.19 -22.05 8.98
N VAL A 304 -7.47 -20.77 9.30
CA VAL A 304 -7.30 -20.20 10.65
C VAL A 304 -8.12 -20.96 11.69
N ALA A 305 -9.36 -21.36 11.36
CA ALA A 305 -10.22 -22.10 12.28
C ALA A 305 -9.65 -23.49 12.64
N ARG A 306 -8.94 -24.14 11.70
CA ARG A 306 -8.29 -25.45 11.93
C ARG A 306 -7.00 -25.32 12.73
N GLU A 307 -6.14 -24.38 12.38
CA GLU A 307 -4.79 -24.25 12.94
C GLU A 307 -4.75 -23.44 14.25
N ARG A 308 -5.77 -22.61 14.53
CA ARG A 308 -5.87 -21.68 15.67
C ARG A 308 -4.69 -20.70 15.82
N ALA A 309 -3.89 -20.53 14.78
CA ALA A 309 -2.66 -19.72 14.77
C ALA A 309 -2.35 -19.16 13.38
N LEU A 310 -1.30 -18.36 13.29
CA LEU A 310 -0.56 -18.00 12.08
C LEU A 310 -0.29 -19.23 11.19
N PRO A 311 -0.15 -19.06 9.84
CA PRO A 311 0.36 -20.12 9.00
C PRO A 311 1.50 -20.84 9.71
N SER A 312 1.30 -22.11 10.01
CA SER A 312 2.31 -22.89 10.74
C SER A 312 3.49 -23.15 9.81
N LEU A 313 4.44 -22.23 9.83
CA LEU A 313 5.79 -22.46 9.31
C LEU A 313 6.66 -22.86 10.49
N PRO A 314 6.88 -24.16 10.72
CA PRO A 314 7.62 -24.63 11.90
C PRO A 314 9.04 -24.08 11.98
N ASN A 315 9.59 -23.69 10.83
CA ASN A 315 10.92 -23.12 10.64
C ASN A 315 10.90 -21.59 10.48
N LEU A 316 9.79 -20.90 10.80
CA LEU A 316 9.73 -19.43 10.78
C LEU A 316 10.38 -18.83 12.02
N ARG A 317 11.24 -17.84 11.81
CA ARG A 317 11.78 -16.97 12.87
C ARG A 317 11.39 -15.52 12.63
N LEU A 318 10.81 -14.92 13.67
CA LEU A 318 10.42 -13.52 13.69
C LEU A 318 11.56 -12.69 14.30
N CYS A 319 12.24 -11.88 13.49
CA CYS A 319 13.38 -11.08 13.94
C CYS A 319 12.91 -9.66 14.32
N ARG A 320 12.90 -9.39 15.62
CA ARG A 320 12.46 -8.10 16.16
C ARG A 320 13.63 -7.14 16.39
N THR A 321 14.75 -7.66 16.83
CA THR A 321 15.93 -6.86 17.22
C THR A 321 16.99 -6.76 16.11
N PRO A 322 17.86 -5.73 16.15
CA PRO A 322 18.99 -5.63 15.24
C PRO A 322 19.96 -6.82 15.35
N ASP A 323 20.17 -7.37 16.55
CA ASP A 323 21.09 -8.48 16.75
C ASP A 323 20.57 -9.77 16.08
N GLU A 324 19.26 -10.04 16.16
CA GLU A 324 18.62 -11.14 15.45
C GLU A 324 18.78 -10.98 13.93
N SER A 325 18.57 -9.76 13.41
CA SER A 325 18.77 -9.45 12.00
C SER A 325 20.22 -9.66 11.55
N MET A 326 21.18 -9.18 12.33
CA MET A 326 22.62 -9.36 12.03
C MET A 326 23.03 -10.83 12.07
N ALA A 327 22.40 -11.65 12.90
CA ALA A 327 22.69 -13.10 12.97
C ALA A 327 22.36 -13.81 11.64
N ILE A 328 21.33 -13.36 10.90
CA ILE A 328 20.97 -13.91 9.59
C ILE A 328 22.15 -13.79 8.60
N ASN A 329 22.87 -12.65 8.61
CA ASN A 329 23.99 -12.41 7.70
C ASN A 329 25.22 -13.33 7.95
N ARG A 330 25.21 -14.10 9.05
CA ARG A 330 26.24 -15.11 9.34
C ARG A 330 25.90 -16.48 8.76
N MET A 331 24.66 -16.65 8.24
CA MET A 331 24.23 -17.90 7.61
C MET A 331 24.82 -18.00 6.20
N PRO A 332 25.64 -19.02 5.91
CA PRO A 332 26.24 -19.18 4.61
C PRO A 332 25.20 -19.60 3.54
N HIS A 333 24.16 -20.36 3.93
CA HIS A 333 23.13 -20.89 3.03
C HIS A 333 21.88 -21.29 3.78
N GLY A 334 20.80 -21.55 3.04
CA GLY A 334 19.58 -22.16 3.57
C GLY A 334 18.65 -21.18 4.27
N ALA A 335 18.81 -19.88 4.06
CA ALA A 335 17.91 -18.84 4.57
C ALA A 335 16.97 -18.32 3.49
N ILE A 336 15.67 -18.26 3.78
CA ILE A 336 14.70 -17.44 3.07
C ILE A 336 14.44 -16.22 3.95
N VAL A 337 14.77 -15.01 3.44
CA VAL A 337 14.70 -13.77 4.21
C VAL A 337 13.67 -12.85 3.60
N ILE A 338 12.53 -12.65 4.27
CA ILE A 338 11.50 -11.68 3.92
C ILE A 338 11.75 -10.42 4.76
N ALA A 339 12.06 -9.29 4.11
CA ALA A 339 12.41 -8.07 4.81
C ALA A 339 11.97 -6.80 4.06
N GLY A 340 11.60 -5.76 4.78
CA GLY A 340 11.30 -4.42 4.23
C GLY A 340 12.57 -3.62 3.90
N SER A 341 12.52 -2.70 2.95
CA SER A 341 11.38 -2.25 2.16
C SER A 341 11.24 -3.01 0.84
N GLY A 342 10.02 -3.07 0.31
CA GLY A 342 9.74 -3.79 -0.95
C GLY A 342 10.46 -3.25 -2.19
N MET A 343 10.83 -1.96 -2.21
CA MET A 343 11.60 -1.33 -3.30
C MET A 343 13.09 -1.12 -2.96
N CYS A 344 13.56 -1.71 -1.87
CA CYS A 344 14.94 -1.61 -1.37
C CYS A 344 15.42 -0.17 -1.12
N THR A 345 14.52 0.78 -0.86
CA THR A 345 14.87 2.18 -0.57
C THR A 345 15.42 2.39 0.84
N GLY A 346 15.28 1.39 1.71
CA GLY A 346 15.72 1.40 3.09
C GLY A 346 15.40 0.08 3.78
N GLY A 347 15.44 0.08 5.11
CA GLY A 347 15.11 -1.08 5.92
C GLY A 347 16.18 -2.17 5.94
N ARG A 348 15.84 -3.28 6.57
CA ARG A 348 16.78 -4.39 6.84
C ARG A 348 17.19 -5.14 5.58
N ILE A 349 16.33 -5.17 4.56
CA ILE A 349 16.65 -5.82 3.28
C ILE A 349 17.92 -5.27 2.64
N VAL A 350 18.17 -3.96 2.76
CA VAL A 350 19.36 -3.31 2.18
C VAL A 350 20.65 -3.86 2.82
N HIS A 351 20.61 -4.20 4.10
CA HIS A 351 21.74 -4.85 4.78
C HIS A 351 21.93 -6.29 4.29
N HIS A 352 20.85 -7.05 4.13
CA HIS A 352 20.92 -8.41 3.59
C HIS A 352 21.44 -8.43 2.15
N LEU A 353 20.98 -7.51 1.30
CA LEU A 353 21.50 -7.32 -0.06
C LEU A 353 22.99 -7.02 -0.06
N LYS A 354 23.48 -6.17 0.84
CA LYS A 354 24.91 -5.86 0.95
C LYS A 354 25.78 -7.11 1.18
N HIS A 355 25.27 -8.07 1.95
CA HIS A 355 26.00 -9.30 2.30
C HIS A 355 25.86 -10.43 1.28
N ASN A 356 24.77 -10.45 0.51
CA ASN A 356 24.46 -11.61 -0.34
C ASN A 356 24.48 -11.28 -1.85
N LEU A 357 24.36 -10.02 -2.26
CA LEU A 357 24.21 -9.65 -3.67
C LEU A 357 25.43 -9.99 -4.54
N ALA A 358 26.63 -10.04 -3.94
CA ALA A 358 27.86 -10.41 -4.63
C ALA A 358 28.10 -11.93 -4.71
N ARG A 359 27.17 -12.73 -4.21
CA ARG A 359 27.26 -14.19 -4.12
C ARG A 359 26.41 -14.84 -5.21
N PRO A 360 27.02 -15.50 -6.21
CA PRO A 360 26.29 -16.04 -7.37
C PRO A 360 25.36 -17.21 -7.03
N GLU A 361 25.55 -17.86 -5.88
CA GLU A 361 24.68 -18.92 -5.37
C GLU A 361 23.40 -18.38 -4.69
N CYS A 362 23.33 -17.07 -4.40
CA CYS A 362 22.17 -16.46 -3.77
C CYS A 362 21.15 -15.97 -4.80
N ASP A 363 19.90 -15.82 -4.36
CA ASP A 363 18.77 -15.36 -5.17
C ASP A 363 18.14 -14.11 -4.54
N VAL A 364 17.77 -13.15 -5.38
CA VAL A 364 16.93 -12.01 -5.01
C VAL A 364 15.62 -12.09 -5.77
N VAL A 365 14.50 -12.18 -5.03
CA VAL A 365 13.19 -12.40 -5.60
C VAL A 365 12.31 -11.18 -5.37
N PHE A 366 12.06 -10.42 -6.41
CA PHE A 366 11.15 -9.27 -6.37
C PHE A 366 9.72 -9.74 -6.67
N SER A 367 8.84 -9.55 -5.70
CA SER A 367 7.42 -9.91 -5.77
C SER A 367 6.50 -8.72 -6.03
N GLY A 368 7.02 -7.59 -6.50
CA GLY A 368 6.24 -6.37 -6.73
C GLY A 368 6.97 -5.36 -7.60
N PHE A 369 6.24 -4.31 -7.99
CA PHE A 369 6.75 -3.22 -8.81
C PHE A 369 7.97 -2.54 -8.18
N GLN A 370 8.92 -2.16 -9.02
CA GLN A 370 10.12 -1.43 -8.63
C GLN A 370 10.13 -0.07 -9.32
N ALA A 371 9.92 1.00 -8.54
CA ALA A 371 9.85 2.36 -9.07
C ALA A 371 11.19 2.87 -9.59
N GLN A 372 11.16 3.74 -10.57
CA GLN A 372 12.33 4.43 -11.13
C GLN A 372 13.14 5.12 -10.01
N GLY A 373 14.49 5.01 -10.11
CA GLY A 373 15.39 5.62 -9.15
C GLY A 373 15.62 4.82 -7.85
N THR A 374 14.94 3.69 -7.65
CA THR A 374 15.13 2.83 -6.47
C THR A 374 16.29 1.84 -6.66
N LEU A 375 16.86 1.36 -5.54
CA LEU A 375 17.88 0.30 -5.58
C LEU A 375 17.31 -1.00 -6.17
N GLY A 376 16.08 -1.37 -5.81
CA GLY A 376 15.41 -2.54 -6.35
C GLY A 376 15.28 -2.46 -7.87
N ARG A 377 14.89 -1.30 -8.41
CA ARG A 377 14.83 -1.08 -9.86
C ARG A 377 16.19 -1.23 -10.54
N ALA A 378 17.24 -0.68 -9.96
CA ALA A 378 18.59 -0.79 -10.50
C ALA A 378 19.08 -2.25 -10.57
N ILE A 379 18.70 -3.08 -9.58
CA ILE A 379 19.00 -4.52 -9.55
C ILE A 379 18.20 -5.26 -10.62
N VAL A 380 16.90 -5.00 -10.74
CA VAL A 380 16.01 -5.62 -11.75
C VAL A 380 16.42 -5.25 -13.18
N ASP A 381 16.89 -4.01 -13.40
CA ASP A 381 17.41 -3.56 -14.70
C ASP A 381 18.77 -4.20 -15.06
N GLY A 382 19.32 -5.07 -14.22
CA GLY A 382 20.55 -5.84 -14.53
C GLY A 382 21.84 -5.03 -14.39
N ARG A 383 21.88 -3.99 -13.54
CA ARG A 383 23.14 -3.26 -13.32
C ARG A 383 24.17 -4.18 -12.67
N GLU A 384 25.37 -4.25 -13.23
CA GLU A 384 26.48 -5.07 -12.73
C GLU A 384 26.94 -4.63 -11.33
N HIS A 385 26.81 -3.35 -11.02
CA HIS A 385 27.18 -2.78 -9.72
C HIS A 385 26.11 -1.79 -9.25
N VAL A 386 25.79 -1.85 -7.96
CA VAL A 386 24.89 -0.90 -7.28
C VAL A 386 25.59 -0.29 -6.07
N ARG A 387 25.12 0.87 -5.59
CA ARG A 387 25.65 1.49 -4.37
C ARG A 387 24.75 1.16 -3.18
N ILE A 388 25.32 0.53 -2.17
CA ILE A 388 24.65 0.23 -0.90
C ILE A 388 25.42 0.91 0.25
N HIS A 389 24.76 1.80 0.97
CA HIS A 389 25.40 2.61 2.04
C HIS A 389 26.70 3.30 1.58
N GLY A 390 26.70 3.84 0.36
CA GLY A 390 27.85 4.52 -0.23
C GLY A 390 28.94 3.62 -0.81
N SER A 391 28.89 2.31 -0.57
CA SER A 391 29.88 1.34 -1.09
C SER A 391 29.37 0.69 -2.38
N PRO A 392 30.24 0.46 -3.39
CA PRO A 392 29.87 -0.32 -4.57
C PRO A 392 29.74 -1.80 -4.19
N VAL A 393 28.68 -2.43 -4.65
CA VAL A 393 28.41 -3.87 -4.47
C VAL A 393 28.16 -4.47 -5.85
N LYS A 394 28.84 -5.58 -6.18
CA LYS A 394 28.62 -6.32 -7.42
C LYS A 394 27.28 -7.06 -7.33
N VAL A 395 26.51 -7.05 -8.42
CA VAL A 395 25.30 -7.86 -8.57
C VAL A 395 25.70 -9.15 -9.27
N ALA A 396 25.95 -10.20 -8.49
CA ALA A 396 26.28 -11.53 -8.98
C ALA A 396 25.20 -12.57 -8.62
N ALA A 397 24.37 -12.27 -7.62
CA ALA A 397 23.20 -13.07 -7.26
C ALA A 397 22.21 -13.11 -8.43
N ARG A 398 21.47 -14.22 -8.55
CA ARG A 398 20.40 -14.34 -9.56
C ARG A 398 19.23 -13.45 -9.14
N VAL A 399 18.68 -12.73 -10.11
CA VAL A 399 17.58 -11.79 -9.89
C VAL A 399 16.32 -12.32 -10.58
N HIS A 400 15.24 -12.44 -9.82
CA HIS A 400 13.96 -12.95 -10.28
C HIS A 400 12.86 -11.92 -10.03
N THR A 401 11.88 -11.86 -10.94
CA THR A 401 10.70 -11.01 -10.80
C THR A 401 9.44 -11.86 -10.93
N LEU A 402 8.67 -11.97 -9.85
CA LEU A 402 7.43 -12.73 -9.79
C LEU A 402 6.23 -11.79 -10.00
N GLY A 403 5.80 -11.66 -11.25
CA GLY A 403 4.79 -10.65 -11.65
C GLY A 403 3.34 -10.99 -11.30
N GLY A 404 3.03 -12.18 -10.75
CA GLY A 404 1.69 -12.57 -10.33
C GLY A 404 1.33 -12.20 -8.88
N PHE A 405 2.31 -11.67 -8.15
CA PHE A 405 2.11 -11.17 -6.79
C PHE A 405 1.91 -9.65 -6.82
N SER A 406 0.78 -9.12 -7.17
CA SER A 406 0.48 -7.69 -7.03
C SER A 406 -0.60 -7.50 -5.96
N ALA A 407 -0.55 -6.40 -5.21
CA ALA A 407 -1.64 -6.05 -4.30
C ALA A 407 -2.77 -5.30 -5.03
N HIS A 408 -2.45 -4.67 -6.16
CA HIS A 408 -3.44 -3.98 -7.00
C HIS A 408 -3.97 -4.91 -8.09
N GLY A 409 -5.23 -4.74 -8.43
CA GLY A 409 -5.84 -5.32 -9.61
C GLY A 409 -5.15 -4.84 -10.89
N ASP A 410 -5.15 -5.68 -11.90
CA ASP A 410 -4.70 -5.33 -13.24
C ASP A 410 -5.83 -4.67 -14.08
N GLN A 411 -5.56 -4.38 -15.35
CA GLN A 411 -6.56 -3.75 -16.23
C GLN A 411 -7.87 -4.58 -16.29
N ALA A 412 -7.77 -5.91 -16.34
CA ALA A 412 -8.96 -6.76 -16.43
C ALA A 412 -9.76 -6.76 -15.12
N ASP A 413 -9.07 -6.77 -13.98
CA ASP A 413 -9.69 -6.67 -12.65
C ASP A 413 -10.42 -5.34 -12.47
N LEU A 414 -9.78 -4.23 -12.84
CA LEU A 414 -10.37 -2.89 -12.77
C LEU A 414 -11.63 -2.77 -13.66
N LEU A 415 -11.56 -3.29 -14.87
CA LEU A 415 -12.72 -3.35 -15.79
C LEU A 415 -13.82 -4.25 -15.24
N ARG A 416 -13.47 -5.43 -14.68
CA ARG A 416 -14.41 -6.38 -14.04
C ARG A 416 -15.14 -5.71 -12.88
N TRP A 417 -14.41 -5.04 -11.99
CA TRP A 417 -15.00 -4.34 -10.85
C TRP A 417 -15.98 -3.26 -11.29
N HIS A 418 -15.57 -2.40 -12.23
CA HIS A 418 -16.45 -1.35 -12.76
C HIS A 418 -17.70 -1.92 -13.47
N ALA A 419 -17.54 -2.98 -14.26
CA ALA A 419 -18.65 -3.64 -14.96
C ALA A 419 -19.68 -4.24 -14.00
N GLY A 420 -19.28 -4.59 -12.77
CA GLY A 420 -20.14 -5.03 -11.69
C GLY A 420 -21.02 -3.94 -11.08
N ILE A 421 -20.76 -2.65 -11.36
CA ILE A 421 -21.57 -1.53 -10.87
C ILE A 421 -22.77 -1.33 -11.81
N PRO A 422 -24.02 -1.43 -11.30
CA PRO A 422 -25.21 -1.25 -12.14
C PRO A 422 -25.22 0.11 -12.85
N GLY A 423 -25.56 0.09 -14.14
CA GLY A 423 -25.63 1.29 -14.96
C GLY A 423 -24.29 1.74 -15.57
N ARG A 424 -23.17 1.10 -15.20
CA ARG A 424 -21.82 1.41 -15.71
C ARG A 424 -21.56 2.91 -15.73
N PRO A 425 -21.49 3.54 -14.54
CA PRO A 425 -21.42 4.99 -14.40
C PRO A 425 -20.13 5.57 -15.01
N PRO A 426 -20.11 6.90 -15.33
CA PRO A 426 -18.91 7.58 -15.78
C PRO A 426 -17.79 7.48 -14.74
N VAL A 427 -16.53 7.44 -15.23
CA VAL A 427 -15.32 7.22 -14.41
C VAL A 427 -14.36 8.39 -14.53
N TRP A 428 -13.84 8.83 -13.40
CA TRP A 428 -12.65 9.67 -13.31
C TRP A 428 -11.51 8.85 -12.74
N LEU A 429 -10.43 8.71 -13.53
CA LEU A 429 -9.27 7.92 -13.18
C LEU A 429 -8.30 8.73 -12.32
N VAL A 430 -7.93 8.15 -11.20
CA VAL A 430 -6.98 8.67 -10.21
C VAL A 430 -5.94 7.60 -9.90
N HIS A 431 -4.96 7.89 -9.06
CA HIS A 431 -3.99 6.95 -8.53
C HIS A 431 -3.33 6.09 -9.62
N GLY A 432 -2.63 6.72 -10.56
CA GLY A 432 -1.94 6.06 -11.67
C GLY A 432 -1.01 7.00 -12.41
N GLU A 433 0.03 6.43 -12.99
CA GLU A 433 0.89 7.14 -13.93
C GLU A 433 0.13 7.48 -15.22
N ALA A 434 0.56 8.49 -15.93
CA ALA A 434 -0.15 9.02 -17.10
C ALA A 434 -0.45 7.94 -18.16
N GLU A 435 0.51 7.04 -18.43
CA GLU A 435 0.37 5.97 -19.42
C GLU A 435 -0.64 4.91 -18.96
N ALA A 436 -0.59 4.50 -17.70
CA ALA A 436 -1.50 3.53 -17.13
C ALA A 436 -2.94 4.06 -17.09
N ALA A 437 -3.12 5.30 -16.63
CA ALA A 437 -4.43 5.95 -16.62
C ALA A 437 -5.01 6.13 -18.04
N ALA A 438 -4.18 6.49 -19.01
CA ALA A 438 -4.60 6.59 -20.40
C ALA A 438 -5.01 5.23 -20.99
N GLY A 439 -4.25 4.17 -20.69
CA GLY A 439 -4.55 2.80 -21.11
C GLY A 439 -5.91 2.32 -20.60
N LEU A 440 -6.20 2.55 -19.31
CA LEU A 440 -7.48 2.18 -18.70
C LEU A 440 -8.64 3.05 -19.23
N ARG A 441 -8.43 4.36 -19.38
CA ARG A 441 -9.42 5.25 -20.00
C ARG A 441 -9.84 4.73 -21.37
N ASP A 442 -8.86 4.38 -22.20
CA ASP A 442 -9.13 3.93 -23.56
C ASP A 442 -9.80 2.55 -23.59
N ALA A 443 -9.50 1.68 -22.63
CA ALA A 443 -10.20 0.40 -22.44
C ALA A 443 -11.67 0.62 -22.04
N LEU A 444 -11.93 1.45 -21.03
CA LEU A 444 -13.31 1.81 -20.59
C LEU A 444 -14.11 2.44 -21.74
N ARG A 445 -13.51 3.33 -22.53
CA ARG A 445 -14.19 3.97 -23.67
C ARG A 445 -14.52 2.98 -24.78
N ARG A 446 -13.67 1.98 -25.04
CA ARG A 446 -13.99 0.89 -25.97
C ARG A 446 -15.21 0.09 -25.51
N ASP A 447 -15.39 -0.04 -24.20
CA ASP A 447 -16.54 -0.69 -23.59
C ASP A 447 -17.78 0.23 -23.48
N GLY A 448 -17.73 1.44 -24.07
CA GLY A 448 -18.85 2.39 -24.09
C GLY A 448 -18.99 3.20 -22.78
N VAL A 449 -18.02 3.17 -21.88
CA VAL A 449 -18.02 3.94 -20.63
C VAL A 449 -17.40 5.32 -20.85
N ARG A 450 -18.05 6.36 -20.37
CA ARG A 450 -17.45 7.69 -20.33
C ARG A 450 -16.34 7.71 -19.26
N ALA A 451 -15.09 7.90 -19.66
CA ALA A 451 -13.93 7.87 -18.77
C ALA A 451 -13.01 9.06 -19.06
N GLU A 452 -12.55 9.72 -17.98
CA GLU A 452 -11.61 10.83 -18.03
C GLU A 452 -10.48 10.60 -17.01
N VAL A 453 -9.31 11.17 -17.29
CA VAL A 453 -8.18 11.15 -16.36
C VAL A 453 -8.21 12.44 -15.53
N ALA A 454 -8.17 12.30 -14.20
CA ALA A 454 -8.15 13.44 -13.30
C ALA A 454 -6.82 14.19 -13.41
N ALA A 455 -6.88 15.51 -13.47
CA ALA A 455 -5.71 16.37 -13.35
C ALA A 455 -5.74 17.12 -12.01
N PRO A 456 -4.58 17.45 -11.43
CA PRO A 456 -4.52 18.20 -10.19
C PRO A 456 -5.30 19.53 -10.29
N ARG A 457 -6.07 19.87 -9.26
CA ARG A 457 -6.92 21.06 -9.15
C ARG A 457 -8.10 21.12 -10.13
N THR A 458 -8.40 20.02 -10.82
CA THR A 458 -9.68 19.93 -11.54
C THR A 458 -10.83 19.93 -10.55
N VAL A 459 -11.85 20.71 -10.83
CA VAL A 459 -13.09 20.77 -10.04
C VAL A 459 -14.25 20.24 -10.89
N LEU A 460 -14.94 19.23 -10.36
CA LEU A 460 -16.15 18.71 -10.95
C LEU A 460 -17.37 19.28 -10.22
N ASP A 461 -18.30 19.83 -10.97
CA ASP A 461 -19.61 20.19 -10.44
C ASP A 461 -20.55 18.98 -10.51
N LEU A 462 -20.83 18.39 -9.35
CA LEU A 462 -21.76 17.26 -9.22
C LEU A 462 -23.23 17.68 -9.28
N GLY A 463 -23.51 18.98 -9.33
CA GLY A 463 -24.86 19.52 -9.52
C GLY A 463 -25.33 19.50 -10.97
N SER A 464 -24.40 19.55 -11.94
CA SER A 464 -24.67 19.43 -13.36
C SER A 464 -24.88 17.98 -13.78
N ALA A 465 -25.37 17.73 -14.99
CA ALA A 465 -25.46 16.39 -15.55
C ALA A 465 -24.03 15.80 -15.72
N LEU A 466 -23.76 14.68 -15.07
CA LEU A 466 -22.49 13.95 -15.11
C LEU A 466 -22.35 13.14 -16.41
#